data_2d14fb3f9555abf7d51b31611e7325f2
#
_entry.id   2d14fb3f9555abf7d51b31611e7325f2
#
_cell.length_a   1.000
_cell.length_b   1.000
_cell.length_c   1.000
_cell.angle_alpha   90.00
_cell.angle_beta   90.00
_cell.angle_gamma   90.00
#
_symmetry.space_group_name_H-M   'P 1'
#
loop_
_entity.id
_entity.type
_entity.pdbx_description
1 polymer ?
#
loop_
_entity_poly.entity_id
_entity_poly.type
_entity_poly.pdbx_seq_one_letter_code
_entity_poly.pdbx_strand_id
1 'polypeptide(L)'
;MESTRARTAAGVERQRLTQPNGWWAMALLIATEATLFGSLIASYFYLRFQAPSWPPPGVPSPSVALPLVLTGILVATTVPMYAATRVAGGAARVRAAWWLVALAAAVQAGYLGVQIHLFISDLQDFSPAANAYGSIYFTLLAVHHAHVAIGLVLDSWILWKLGRGLTNYRLVGLRVIAFYWYFVALVGIAVVLTQLYPSL
;
A
#
# COMPACT_ATOMS: atom_id res chain seq x y z
N MET A 1 -41.86 26.66 13.83
CA MET A 1 -40.75 26.93 12.87
C MET A 1 -39.39 26.74 13.48
N GLU A 2 -39.16 27.06 14.73
CA GLU A 2 -37.86 26.97 15.43
C GLU A 2 -37.41 25.51 15.68
N SER A 3 -38.35 24.62 16.04
CA SER A 3 -38.04 23.19 16.24
C SER A 3 -37.58 22.46 14.96
N THR A 4 -38.08 22.89 13.81
CA THR A 4 -37.69 22.33 12.52
C THR A 4 -36.27 22.78 12.12
N ARG A 5 -35.92 24.05 12.38
CA ARG A 5 -34.60 24.60 12.16
C ARG A 5 -33.55 23.96 13.06
N ALA A 6 -33.86 23.73 14.34
CA ALA A 6 -32.97 23.05 15.28
C ALA A 6 -32.70 21.58 14.88
N ARG A 7 -33.72 20.85 14.42
CA ARG A 7 -33.57 19.46 13.92
C ARG A 7 -32.71 19.40 12.64
N THR A 8 -32.89 20.37 11.73
CA THR A 8 -32.09 20.44 10.49
C THR A 8 -30.63 20.80 10.80
N ALA A 9 -30.38 21.73 11.72
CA ALA A 9 -29.03 22.09 12.15
C ALA A 9 -28.32 20.92 12.83
N ALA A 10 -28.99 20.21 13.75
CA ALA A 10 -28.45 19.03 14.41
C ALA A 10 -28.18 17.87 13.42
N GLY A 11 -29.03 17.72 12.40
CA GLY A 11 -28.84 16.74 11.32
C GLY A 11 -27.59 17.05 10.46
N VAL A 12 -27.43 18.34 10.09
CA VAL A 12 -26.27 18.82 9.33
C VAL A 12 -24.97 18.68 10.15
N GLU A 13 -25.01 18.96 11.44
CA GLU A 13 -23.86 18.84 12.34
C GLU A 13 -23.46 17.39 12.59
N ARG A 14 -24.41 16.47 12.76
CA ARG A 14 -24.13 15.03 12.79
C ARG A 14 -23.49 14.53 11.49
N GLN A 15 -23.95 15.02 10.34
CA GLN A 15 -23.40 14.62 9.04
C GLN A 15 -21.97 15.14 8.82
N ARG A 16 -21.56 16.23 9.51
CA ARG A 16 -20.18 16.74 9.51
C ARG A 16 -19.22 15.91 10.37
N LEU A 17 -19.73 15.23 11.39
CA LEU A 17 -18.93 14.45 12.34
C LEU A 17 -18.73 13.00 11.90
N THR A 18 -19.51 12.50 10.93
CA THR A 18 -19.35 11.13 10.42
C THR A 18 -18.38 11.10 9.23
N GLN A 19 -17.40 10.20 9.31
CA GLN A 19 -16.52 9.93 8.18
C GLN A 19 -17.31 9.38 6.99
N PRO A 20 -16.96 9.73 5.74
CA PRO A 20 -17.63 9.20 4.56
C PRO A 20 -17.61 7.67 4.53
N ASN A 21 -18.68 7.04 4.02
CA ASN A 21 -18.79 5.58 3.92
C ASN A 21 -17.57 4.93 3.23
N GLY A 22 -16.98 5.60 2.23
CA GLY A 22 -15.77 5.11 1.56
C GLY A 22 -14.55 5.00 2.48
N TRP A 23 -14.45 5.85 3.50
CA TRP A 23 -13.37 5.77 4.50
C TRP A 23 -13.54 4.52 5.38
N TRP A 24 -14.75 4.25 5.86
CA TRP A 24 -15.05 3.05 6.65
C TRP A 24 -14.84 1.77 5.85
N ALA A 25 -15.28 1.75 4.59
CA ALA A 25 -15.04 0.61 3.71
C ALA A 25 -13.55 0.33 3.53
N MET A 26 -12.73 1.37 3.33
CA MET A 26 -11.28 1.22 3.21
C MET A 26 -10.65 0.79 4.55
N ALA A 27 -11.10 1.33 5.67
CA ALA A 27 -10.58 0.94 7.00
C ALA A 27 -10.87 -0.53 7.31
N LEU A 28 -12.05 -1.04 6.97
CA LEU A 28 -12.39 -2.45 7.11
C LEU A 28 -11.56 -3.33 6.16
N LEU A 29 -11.38 -2.92 4.90
CA LEU A 29 -10.50 -3.61 3.97
C LEU A 29 -9.08 -3.69 4.54
N ILE A 30 -8.52 -2.57 4.98
CA ILE A 30 -7.16 -2.54 5.57
C ILE A 30 -7.07 -3.47 6.80
N ALA A 31 -8.10 -3.55 7.64
CA ALA A 31 -8.10 -4.44 8.79
C ALA A 31 -8.04 -5.93 8.37
N THR A 32 -8.78 -6.33 7.33
CA THR A 32 -8.71 -7.71 6.79
C THR A 32 -7.35 -7.99 6.16
N GLU A 33 -6.80 -7.06 5.40
CA GLU A 33 -5.50 -7.22 4.76
C GLU A 33 -4.35 -7.20 5.78
N ALA A 34 -4.46 -6.40 6.85
CA ALA A 34 -3.51 -6.44 7.96
C ALA A 34 -3.51 -7.81 8.67
N THR A 35 -4.67 -8.46 8.79
CA THR A 35 -4.78 -9.83 9.31
C THR A 35 -4.12 -10.84 8.38
N LEU A 36 -4.29 -10.69 7.06
CA LEU A 36 -3.63 -11.54 6.06
C LEU A 36 -2.10 -11.44 6.18
N PHE A 37 -1.54 -10.23 6.12
CA PHE A 37 -0.10 -10.04 6.25
C PHE A 37 0.44 -10.45 7.62
N GLY A 38 -0.30 -10.17 8.69
CA GLY A 38 0.05 -10.61 10.05
C GLY A 38 0.14 -12.13 10.14
N SER A 39 -0.80 -12.86 9.54
CA SER A 39 -0.78 -14.32 9.49
C SER A 39 0.41 -14.85 8.67
N LEU A 40 0.72 -14.25 7.54
CA LEU A 40 1.87 -14.64 6.72
C LEU A 40 3.20 -14.39 7.44
N ILE A 41 3.36 -13.25 8.09
CA ILE A 41 4.55 -12.92 8.87
C ILE A 41 4.67 -13.87 10.09
N ALA A 42 3.59 -14.15 10.78
CA ALA A 42 3.59 -15.12 11.88
C ALA A 42 3.99 -16.53 11.39
N SER A 43 3.49 -16.93 10.22
CA SER A 43 3.87 -18.20 9.58
C SER A 43 5.36 -18.23 9.21
N TYR A 44 5.91 -17.11 8.72
CA TYR A 44 7.34 -16.99 8.42
C TYR A 44 8.18 -17.25 9.67
N PHE A 45 7.89 -16.57 10.79
CA PHE A 45 8.65 -16.75 12.02
C PHE A 45 8.41 -18.15 12.65
N TYR A 46 7.21 -18.69 12.57
CA TYR A 46 6.93 -20.06 13.00
C TYR A 46 7.82 -21.09 12.27
N LEU A 47 7.89 -21.01 10.94
CA LEU A 47 8.73 -21.89 10.13
C LEU A 47 10.23 -21.65 10.39
N ARG A 48 10.61 -20.39 10.56
CA ARG A 48 12.00 -20.00 10.86
C ARG A 48 12.49 -20.62 12.18
N PHE A 49 11.68 -20.58 13.25
CA PHE A 49 12.07 -21.09 14.56
C PHE A 49 12.12 -22.62 14.63
N GLN A 50 11.47 -23.31 13.70
CA GLN A 50 11.53 -24.77 13.61
C GLN A 50 12.65 -25.28 12.69
N ALA A 51 13.22 -24.42 11.85
CA ALA A 51 14.26 -24.81 10.91
C ALA A 51 15.66 -24.76 11.55
N PRO A 52 16.52 -25.75 11.31
CA PRO A 52 17.89 -25.76 11.82
C PRO A 52 18.76 -24.67 11.17
N SER A 53 18.43 -24.25 9.96
CA SER A 53 19.08 -23.15 9.23
C SER A 53 18.05 -22.37 8.42
N TRP A 54 18.26 -21.03 8.30
CA TRP A 54 17.34 -20.14 7.58
C TRP A 54 18.10 -18.95 6.98
N PRO A 55 18.20 -18.81 5.68
CA PRO A 55 17.73 -19.75 4.63
C PRO A 55 18.31 -21.18 4.76
N PRO A 56 17.67 -22.19 4.13
CA PRO A 56 18.23 -23.54 4.09
C PRO A 56 19.50 -23.59 3.23
N PRO A 57 20.37 -24.62 3.42
CA PRO A 57 21.59 -24.77 2.63
C PRO A 57 21.30 -24.76 1.12
N GLY A 58 22.11 -24.02 0.37
CA GLY A 58 21.97 -23.89 -1.09
C GLY A 58 21.06 -22.75 -1.55
N VAL A 59 20.38 -22.04 -0.64
CA VAL A 59 19.64 -20.83 -0.96
C VAL A 59 20.48 -19.58 -0.63
N PRO A 60 20.67 -18.64 -1.58
CA PRO A 60 21.43 -17.42 -1.33
C PRO A 60 20.82 -16.59 -0.18
N SER A 61 21.68 -15.97 0.64
CA SER A 61 21.22 -15.00 1.63
C SER A 61 20.64 -13.77 0.95
N PRO A 62 19.51 -13.24 1.40
CA PRO A 62 18.91 -12.04 0.82
C PRO A 62 19.87 -10.85 0.83
N SER A 63 19.94 -10.10 -0.27
CA SER A 63 20.68 -8.84 -0.31
C SER A 63 19.95 -7.80 0.56
N VAL A 64 20.69 -7.01 1.34
CA VAL A 64 20.11 -6.05 2.29
C VAL A 64 19.85 -4.68 1.65
N ALA A 65 20.82 -4.17 0.91
CA ALA A 65 20.83 -2.79 0.45
C ALA A 65 19.70 -2.46 -0.53
N LEU A 66 19.52 -3.28 -1.57
CA LEU A 66 18.58 -3.00 -2.63
C LEU A 66 17.11 -3.05 -2.18
N PRO A 67 16.63 -4.07 -1.43
CA PRO A 67 15.27 -4.08 -0.89
C PRO A 67 14.98 -2.91 0.05
N LEU A 68 15.95 -2.48 0.88
CA LEU A 68 15.77 -1.32 1.74
C LEU A 68 15.64 -0.02 0.95
N VAL A 69 16.48 0.19 -0.06
CA VAL A 69 16.39 1.37 -0.93
C VAL A 69 15.04 1.40 -1.66
N LEU A 70 14.63 0.29 -2.25
CA LEU A 70 13.34 0.20 -2.95
C LEU A 70 12.16 0.45 -2.01
N THR A 71 12.19 -0.11 -0.80
CA THR A 71 11.17 0.16 0.21
C THR A 71 11.17 1.63 0.62
N GLY A 72 12.34 2.25 0.79
CA GLY A 72 12.47 3.68 1.03
C GLY A 72 11.85 4.53 -0.07
N ILE A 73 12.05 4.15 -1.33
CA ILE A 73 11.42 4.81 -2.48
C ILE A 73 9.90 4.67 -2.43
N LEU A 74 9.37 3.47 -2.15
CA LEU A 74 7.92 3.26 -2.01
C LEU A 74 7.34 4.11 -0.89
N VAL A 75 7.98 4.15 0.28
CA VAL A 75 7.57 4.99 1.42
C VAL A 75 7.60 6.48 1.03
N ALA A 76 8.63 6.94 0.32
CA ALA A 76 8.74 8.32 -0.12
C ALA A 76 7.57 8.74 -1.04
N THR A 77 6.95 7.83 -1.78
CA THR A 77 5.77 8.14 -2.61
C THR A 77 4.54 8.53 -1.80
N THR A 78 4.51 8.23 -0.50
CA THR A 78 3.42 8.67 0.38
C THR A 78 3.41 10.19 0.57
N VAL A 79 4.54 10.86 0.41
CA VAL A 79 4.66 12.33 0.53
C VAL A 79 3.88 13.06 -0.57
N PRO A 80 4.10 12.82 -1.87
CA PRO A 80 3.29 13.43 -2.92
C PRO A 80 1.81 13.02 -2.84
N MET A 81 1.48 11.79 -2.41
CA MET A 81 0.10 11.38 -2.16
C MET A 81 -0.55 12.21 -1.04
N TYR A 82 0.13 12.41 0.07
CA TYR A 82 -0.33 13.28 1.15
C TYR A 82 -0.51 14.73 0.66
N ALA A 83 0.49 15.29 -0.02
CA ALA A 83 0.44 16.64 -0.57
C ALA A 83 -0.76 16.83 -1.53
N ALA A 84 -1.04 15.84 -2.39
CA ALA A 84 -2.19 15.85 -3.28
C ALA A 84 -3.52 16.00 -2.51
N THR A 85 -3.68 15.29 -1.38
CA THR A 85 -4.90 15.39 -0.55
C THR A 85 -5.06 16.78 0.09
N ARG A 86 -3.95 17.47 0.38
CA ARG A 86 -3.95 18.82 0.98
C ARG A 86 -4.19 19.91 -0.05
N VAL A 87 -3.62 19.76 -1.24
CA VAL A 87 -3.73 20.77 -2.30
C VAL A 87 -5.08 20.73 -3.00
N ALA A 88 -5.77 19.60 -3.07
CA ALA A 88 -7.00 19.38 -3.83
C ALA A 88 -8.23 20.21 -3.38
N GLY A 89 -8.09 21.16 -2.45
CA GLY A 89 -9.21 21.95 -1.88
C GLY A 89 -9.76 23.09 -2.76
N GLY A 90 -9.34 23.27 -4.03
CA GLY A 90 -9.84 24.34 -4.91
C GLY A 90 -9.61 24.05 -6.40
N ALA A 91 -10.43 24.63 -7.28
CA ALA A 91 -10.42 24.35 -8.73
C ALA A 91 -9.04 24.53 -9.41
N ALA A 92 -8.32 25.60 -9.10
CA ALA A 92 -6.98 25.86 -9.63
C ALA A 92 -5.93 24.85 -9.11
N ARG A 93 -6.22 24.18 -8.01
CA ARG A 93 -5.31 23.25 -7.32
C ARG A 93 -5.53 21.80 -7.74
N VAL A 94 -6.61 21.47 -8.44
CA VAL A 94 -6.88 20.11 -8.96
C VAL A 94 -5.80 19.64 -9.88
N ARG A 95 -5.30 20.52 -10.74
CA ARG A 95 -4.20 20.22 -11.66
C ARG A 95 -2.90 19.88 -10.93
N ALA A 96 -2.60 20.61 -9.85
CA ALA A 96 -1.46 20.30 -8.98
C ALA A 96 -1.62 18.94 -8.28
N ALA A 97 -2.81 18.65 -7.74
CA ALA A 97 -3.10 17.35 -7.15
C ALA A 97 -2.97 16.21 -8.17
N TRP A 98 -3.44 16.43 -9.40
CA TRP A 98 -3.28 15.46 -10.50
C TRP A 98 -1.80 15.15 -10.78
N TRP A 99 -0.95 16.16 -10.89
CA TRP A 99 0.49 15.96 -11.14
C TRP A 99 1.20 15.27 -9.96
N LEU A 100 0.80 15.56 -8.73
CA LEU A 100 1.36 14.89 -7.54
C LEU A 100 1.00 13.41 -7.50
N VAL A 101 -0.24 13.05 -7.81
CA VAL A 101 -0.67 11.64 -7.93
C VAL A 101 0.03 10.96 -9.11
N ALA A 102 0.13 11.63 -10.26
CA ALA A 102 0.81 11.10 -11.44
C ALA A 102 2.30 10.81 -11.16
N LEU A 103 2.98 11.73 -10.44
CA LEU A 103 4.36 11.52 -10.01
C LEU A 103 4.48 10.30 -9.08
N ALA A 104 3.60 10.21 -8.07
CA ALA A 104 3.59 9.06 -7.17
C ALA A 104 3.38 7.75 -7.94
N ALA A 105 2.36 7.70 -8.80
CA ALA A 105 2.03 6.53 -9.61
C ALA A 105 3.18 6.11 -10.55
N ALA A 106 3.88 7.07 -11.17
CA ALA A 106 5.02 6.79 -12.03
C ALA A 106 6.19 6.15 -11.25
N VAL A 107 6.49 6.67 -10.04
CA VAL A 107 7.54 6.10 -9.17
C VAL A 107 7.14 4.71 -8.66
N GLN A 108 5.88 4.52 -8.26
CA GLN A 108 5.34 3.24 -7.80
C GLN A 108 5.33 2.19 -8.91
N ALA A 109 5.02 2.59 -10.16
CA ALA A 109 5.10 1.70 -11.32
C ALA A 109 6.55 1.28 -11.62
N GLY A 110 7.50 2.22 -11.54
CA GLY A 110 8.93 1.93 -11.64
C GLY A 110 9.39 0.97 -10.53
N TYR A 111 8.98 1.23 -9.29
CA TYR A 111 9.22 0.34 -8.16
C TYR A 111 8.72 -1.09 -8.44
N LEU A 112 7.45 -1.22 -8.86
CA LEU A 112 6.86 -2.54 -9.15
C LEU A 112 7.59 -3.24 -10.29
N GLY A 113 7.99 -2.53 -11.35
CA GLY A 113 8.76 -3.08 -12.46
C GLY A 113 10.09 -3.67 -12.03
N VAL A 114 10.85 -2.95 -11.18
CA VAL A 114 12.12 -3.44 -10.61
C VAL A 114 11.87 -4.64 -9.71
N GLN A 115 10.84 -4.59 -8.85
CA GLN A 115 10.51 -5.69 -7.94
C GLN A 115 10.08 -6.97 -8.69
N ILE A 116 9.31 -6.84 -9.78
CA ILE A 116 8.96 -8.00 -10.61
C ILE A 116 10.21 -8.59 -11.27
N HIS A 117 11.14 -7.76 -11.73
CA HIS A 117 12.39 -8.24 -12.30
C HIS A 117 13.21 -9.02 -11.26
N LEU A 118 13.36 -8.51 -10.05
CA LEU A 118 14.05 -9.19 -8.95
C LEU A 118 13.32 -10.49 -8.57
N PHE A 119 12.01 -10.46 -8.47
CA PHE A 119 11.19 -11.65 -8.18
C PHE A 119 11.40 -12.77 -9.20
N ILE A 120 11.47 -12.42 -10.49
CA ILE A 120 11.76 -13.39 -11.57
C ILE A 120 13.20 -13.91 -11.47
N SER A 121 14.17 -13.07 -11.11
CA SER A 121 15.56 -13.48 -10.87
C SER A 121 15.65 -14.48 -9.72
N ASP A 122 15.00 -14.17 -8.59
CA ASP A 122 14.98 -15.07 -7.42
C ASP A 122 14.34 -16.43 -7.74
N LEU A 123 13.32 -16.46 -8.63
CA LEU A 123 12.72 -17.72 -9.10
C LEU A 123 13.69 -18.60 -9.93
N GLN A 124 14.73 -18.01 -10.52
CA GLN A 124 15.77 -18.77 -11.23
C GLN A 124 16.78 -19.36 -10.26
N ASP A 125 17.00 -18.71 -9.10
CA ASP A 125 17.96 -19.15 -8.10
C ASP A 125 17.39 -20.26 -7.19
N PHE A 126 16.11 -20.18 -6.82
CA PHE A 126 15.44 -21.20 -6.01
C PHE A 126 13.93 -21.26 -6.24
N SER A 127 13.37 -22.46 -6.06
CA SER A 127 11.94 -22.69 -6.32
C SER A 127 11.07 -22.48 -5.08
N PRO A 128 9.89 -21.85 -5.20
CA PRO A 128 8.91 -21.75 -4.11
C PRO A 128 8.41 -23.14 -3.64
N ALA A 129 8.46 -24.17 -4.49
CA ALA A 129 8.01 -25.51 -4.15
C ALA A 129 9.11 -26.39 -3.52
N ALA A 130 10.37 -25.93 -3.49
CA ALA A 130 11.49 -26.75 -3.02
C ALA A 130 11.53 -26.93 -1.49
N ASN A 131 11.11 -25.92 -0.74
CA ASN A 131 11.14 -25.91 0.73
C ASN A 131 10.21 -24.86 1.33
N ALA A 132 10.00 -24.93 2.64
CA ALA A 132 9.11 -24.01 3.36
C ALA A 132 9.58 -22.56 3.31
N TYR A 133 10.91 -22.31 3.27
CA TYR A 133 11.46 -20.96 3.10
C TYR A 133 11.04 -20.34 1.77
N GLY A 134 11.28 -21.05 0.66
CA GLY A 134 10.87 -20.56 -0.66
C GLY A 134 9.38 -20.30 -0.76
N SER A 135 8.54 -21.21 -0.25
CA SER A 135 7.09 -21.04 -0.25
C SER A 135 6.65 -19.75 0.45
N ILE A 136 7.11 -19.50 1.67
CA ILE A 136 6.68 -18.32 2.44
C ILE A 136 7.33 -17.03 1.92
N TYR A 137 8.59 -17.08 1.46
CA TYR A 137 9.32 -15.96 0.87
C TYR A 137 8.57 -15.41 -0.36
N PHE A 138 8.32 -16.29 -1.33
CA PHE A 138 7.64 -15.89 -2.57
C PHE A 138 6.17 -15.51 -2.33
N THR A 139 5.49 -16.14 -1.38
CA THR A 139 4.11 -15.78 -1.05
C THR A 139 4.03 -14.36 -0.47
N LEU A 140 4.88 -14.01 0.49
CA LEU A 140 4.93 -12.65 1.07
C LEU A 140 5.19 -11.59 0.01
N LEU A 141 6.19 -11.82 -0.87
CA LEU A 141 6.51 -10.91 -1.96
C LEU A 141 5.36 -10.81 -2.97
N ALA A 142 4.83 -11.93 -3.44
CA ALA A 142 3.76 -11.95 -4.45
C ALA A 142 2.51 -11.21 -3.95
N VAL A 143 2.10 -11.44 -2.70
CA VAL A 143 0.94 -10.76 -2.11
C VAL A 143 1.20 -9.26 -1.96
N HIS A 144 2.41 -8.86 -1.53
CA HIS A 144 2.75 -7.43 -1.47
C HIS A 144 2.76 -6.77 -2.86
N HIS A 145 3.37 -7.40 -3.86
CA HIS A 145 3.40 -6.88 -5.23
C HIS A 145 1.99 -6.79 -5.84
N ALA A 146 1.11 -7.75 -5.54
CA ALA A 146 -0.30 -7.68 -5.94
C ALA A 146 -1.00 -6.45 -5.35
N HIS A 147 -0.72 -6.11 -4.08
CA HIS A 147 -1.27 -4.90 -3.44
C HIS A 147 -0.74 -3.62 -4.09
N VAL A 148 0.56 -3.57 -4.43
CA VAL A 148 1.12 -2.44 -5.19
C VAL A 148 0.43 -2.30 -6.56
N ALA A 149 0.20 -3.42 -7.26
CA ALA A 149 -0.50 -3.41 -8.55
C ALA A 149 -1.95 -2.92 -8.41
N ILE A 150 -2.69 -3.36 -7.39
CA ILE A 150 -4.03 -2.85 -7.08
C ILE A 150 -3.98 -1.34 -6.79
N GLY A 151 -3.00 -0.87 -6.03
CA GLY A 151 -2.78 0.55 -5.77
C GLY A 151 -2.60 1.36 -7.06
N LEU A 152 -1.83 0.87 -8.02
CA LEU A 152 -1.65 1.50 -9.34
C LEU A 152 -2.94 1.56 -10.16
N VAL A 153 -3.80 0.54 -10.05
CA VAL A 153 -5.14 0.57 -10.67
C VAL A 153 -5.99 1.66 -10.03
N LEU A 154 -5.96 1.78 -8.70
CA LEU A 154 -6.67 2.83 -7.98
C LEU A 154 -6.16 4.23 -8.33
N ASP A 155 -4.84 4.41 -8.48
CA ASP A 155 -4.24 5.66 -8.92
C ASP A 155 -4.66 6.03 -10.35
N SER A 156 -4.65 5.07 -11.26
CA SER A 156 -5.12 5.27 -12.64
C SER A 156 -6.59 5.71 -12.65
N TRP A 157 -7.42 5.09 -11.81
CA TRP A 157 -8.83 5.45 -11.69
C TRP A 157 -9.03 6.86 -11.12
N ILE A 158 -8.28 7.27 -10.08
CA ILE A 158 -8.41 8.61 -9.52
C ILE A 158 -7.85 9.68 -10.45
N LEU A 159 -6.75 9.41 -11.16
CA LEU A 159 -6.19 10.31 -12.18
C LEU A 159 -7.20 10.60 -13.30
N TRP A 160 -7.86 9.55 -13.80
CA TRP A 160 -8.94 9.70 -14.78
C TRP A 160 -10.11 10.54 -14.24
N LYS A 161 -10.49 10.32 -12.98
CA LYS A 161 -11.53 11.10 -12.32
C LYS A 161 -11.15 12.57 -12.08
N LEU A 162 -9.93 12.83 -11.63
CA LEU A 162 -9.42 14.19 -11.43
C LEU A 162 -9.32 14.95 -12.73
N GLY A 163 -8.95 14.30 -13.85
CA GLY A 163 -8.92 14.89 -15.17
C GLY A 163 -10.28 15.41 -15.66
N ARG A 164 -11.39 14.90 -15.10
CA ARG A 164 -12.76 15.36 -15.39
C ARG A 164 -13.27 16.45 -14.46
N GLY A 165 -12.42 17.04 -13.64
CA GLY A 165 -12.74 18.11 -12.68
C GLY A 165 -12.99 17.59 -11.26
N LEU A 166 -12.95 18.49 -10.29
CA LEU A 166 -13.11 18.16 -8.86
C LEU A 166 -14.58 18.17 -8.43
N THR A 167 -14.96 17.13 -7.67
CA THR A 167 -16.18 17.10 -6.87
C THR A 167 -15.82 16.66 -5.45
N ASN A 168 -16.69 16.97 -4.47
CA ASN A 168 -16.51 16.50 -3.08
C ASN A 168 -16.32 14.97 -3.01
N TYR A 169 -17.04 14.22 -3.83
CA TYR A 169 -16.92 12.77 -3.93
C TYR A 169 -15.54 12.33 -4.41
N ARG A 170 -14.94 13.03 -5.38
CA ARG A 170 -13.59 12.73 -5.90
C ARG A 170 -12.50 13.04 -4.88
N LEU A 171 -12.68 14.09 -4.09
CA LEU A 171 -11.78 14.42 -2.98
C LEU A 171 -11.77 13.34 -1.90
N VAL A 172 -12.95 12.79 -1.56
CA VAL A 172 -13.04 11.62 -0.66
C VAL A 172 -12.31 10.42 -1.26
N GLY A 173 -12.51 10.14 -2.55
CA GLY A 173 -11.81 9.06 -3.25
C GLY A 173 -10.29 9.20 -3.19
N LEU A 174 -9.75 10.41 -3.41
CA LEU A 174 -8.32 10.67 -3.30
C LEU A 174 -7.77 10.39 -1.89
N ARG A 175 -8.50 10.81 -0.84
CA ARG A 175 -8.11 10.55 0.56
C ARG A 175 -8.13 9.07 0.89
N VAL A 176 -9.11 8.33 0.39
CA VAL A 176 -9.25 6.89 0.59
C VAL A 176 -8.10 6.14 -0.08
N ILE A 177 -7.71 6.53 -1.29
CA ILE A 177 -6.57 5.93 -2.01
C ILE A 177 -5.25 6.28 -1.32
N ALA A 178 -5.07 7.51 -0.85
CA ALA A 178 -3.89 7.86 -0.07
C ALA A 178 -3.78 7.02 1.21
N PHE A 179 -4.89 6.75 1.89
CA PHE A 179 -4.93 5.87 3.07
C PHE A 179 -4.53 4.43 2.73
N TYR A 180 -4.98 3.90 1.58
CA TYR A 180 -4.52 2.61 1.08
C TYR A 180 -3.00 2.57 0.86
N TRP A 181 -2.41 3.60 0.25
CA TRP A 181 -0.96 3.66 0.03
C TRP A 181 -0.14 3.76 1.31
N TYR A 182 -0.66 4.41 2.37
CA TYR A 182 0.02 4.40 3.67
C TYR A 182 0.07 2.98 4.25
N PHE A 183 -1.00 2.21 4.10
CA PHE A 183 -1.03 0.81 4.48
C PHE A 183 -0.05 -0.03 3.66
N VAL A 184 -0.05 0.09 2.34
CA VAL A 184 0.86 -0.67 1.45
C VAL A 184 2.33 -0.35 1.77
N ALA A 185 2.66 0.91 2.02
CA ALA A 185 4.01 1.32 2.41
C ALA A 185 4.42 0.72 3.77
N LEU A 186 3.53 0.74 4.76
CA LEU A 186 3.76 0.14 6.08
C LEU A 186 3.99 -1.37 5.97
N VAL A 187 3.15 -2.06 5.21
CA VAL A 187 3.30 -3.49 4.95
C VAL A 187 4.60 -3.79 4.21
N GLY A 188 4.98 -2.95 3.23
CA GLY A 188 6.27 -3.07 2.54
C GLY A 188 7.46 -3.06 3.50
N ILE A 189 7.45 -2.15 4.49
CA ILE A 189 8.46 -2.12 5.55
C ILE A 189 8.43 -3.44 6.33
N ALA A 190 7.26 -3.90 6.78
CA ALA A 190 7.14 -5.13 7.57
C ALA A 190 7.62 -6.36 6.80
N VAL A 191 7.27 -6.48 5.51
CA VAL A 191 7.69 -7.60 4.63
C VAL A 191 9.21 -7.59 4.46
N VAL A 192 9.81 -6.45 4.13
CA VAL A 192 11.27 -6.35 3.93
C VAL A 192 12.02 -6.64 5.23
N LEU A 193 11.62 -6.09 6.36
CA LEU A 193 12.25 -6.39 7.65
C LEU A 193 12.14 -7.88 8.00
N THR A 194 10.99 -8.51 7.72
CA THR A 194 10.81 -9.96 7.94
C THR A 194 11.77 -10.77 7.09
N GLN A 195 11.95 -10.43 5.83
CA GLN A 195 12.82 -11.15 4.90
C GLN A 195 14.32 -10.92 5.17
N LEU A 196 14.68 -9.74 5.66
CA LEU A 196 16.06 -9.39 6.01
C LEU A 196 16.48 -9.90 7.39
N TYR A 197 15.54 -10.34 8.23
CA TYR A 197 15.84 -10.83 9.58
C TYR A 197 16.97 -11.86 9.65
N PRO A 198 17.12 -12.82 8.70
CA PRO A 198 18.25 -13.76 8.70
C PRO A 198 19.62 -13.11 8.44
N SER A 199 19.63 -11.91 7.87
CA SER A 199 20.86 -11.18 7.47
C SER A 199 21.22 -10.06 8.46
N LEU A 200 20.36 -9.79 9.44
CA LEU A 200 20.55 -8.84 10.54
C LEU A 200 21.07 -9.56 11.80
#